data_7afbe98e7a3bdadf79a5055a8d96ff6d
#
_entry.id   7afbe98e7a3bdadf79a5055a8d96ff6d
#
_cell.length_a   1.000
_cell.length_b   1.000
_cell.length_c   1.000
_cell.angle_alpha   90.00
_cell.angle_beta   90.00
_cell.angle_gamma   90.00
#
_symmetry.space_group_name_H-M   'P 1'
#
loop_
_entity.id
_entity.type
_entity.pdbx_description
1 polymer ?
#
loop_
_entity_poly.entity_id
_entity_poly.type
_entity_poly.pdbx_seq_one_letter_code
_entity_poly.pdbx_strand_id
1 'polypeptide(L)'
;MSVPMYACSGDKTPLPFSFSTEHPPENQAVCYLTYTTEETHRVIRENLDRSPIYSGVIEGVGPRYCPSIETKIVRFPDKPRHQLFIEPMGLDTEELYIQGFSSSMPEEVQIEMLHSVKGLEHAEIMRPAYAIEYDCIDP
;
A
#
# COMPACT_ATOMS: atom_id res chain seq x y z
N MET A 1 -12.99 13.41 15.59
CA MET A 1 -13.23 11.97 15.82
C MET A 1 -12.25 11.19 14.99
N SER A 2 -11.24 10.58 15.61
CA SER A 2 -10.32 9.66 14.91
C SER A 2 -11.14 8.46 14.45
N VAL A 3 -11.15 8.17 13.15
CA VAL A 3 -11.66 6.89 12.67
C VAL A 3 -10.68 5.84 13.18
N PRO A 4 -11.10 4.93 14.04
CA PRO A 4 -10.18 3.95 14.59
C PRO A 4 -9.66 3.06 13.47
N MET A 5 -8.36 2.81 13.45
CA MET A 5 -7.81 1.69 12.72
C MET A 5 -8.45 0.42 13.27
N TYR A 6 -8.99 -0.40 12.39
CA TYR A 6 -9.58 -1.67 12.82
C TYR A 6 -8.49 -2.71 12.93
N ALA A 7 -8.28 -3.27 14.12
CA ALA A 7 -7.38 -4.39 14.31
C ALA A 7 -7.96 -5.64 13.61
N CYS A 8 -7.16 -6.25 12.75
CA CYS A 8 -7.45 -7.50 12.07
C CYS A 8 -6.61 -8.60 12.69
N SER A 9 -7.21 -9.42 13.54
CA SER A 9 -6.59 -10.64 14.01
C SER A 9 -6.69 -11.72 12.93
N GLY A 10 -5.71 -12.63 12.89
CA GLY A 10 -5.78 -13.81 12.02
C GLY A 10 -6.93 -14.76 12.39
N ASP A 11 -7.01 -15.85 11.66
CA ASP A 11 -8.02 -16.88 11.92
C ASP A 11 -7.95 -17.41 13.36
N LYS A 12 -9.10 -17.69 13.95
CA LYS A 12 -9.17 -18.28 15.30
C LYS A 12 -8.53 -19.68 15.37
N THR A 13 -8.51 -20.38 14.24
CA THR A 13 -7.92 -21.70 14.11
C THR A 13 -7.10 -21.72 12.81
N PRO A 14 -5.87 -21.18 12.84
CA PRO A 14 -5.03 -21.14 11.65
C PRO A 14 -4.61 -22.54 11.22
N LEU A 15 -4.66 -22.79 9.91
CA LEU A 15 -4.13 -24.01 9.34
C LEU A 15 -2.64 -23.83 9.05
N PRO A 16 -1.76 -24.74 9.51
CA PRO A 16 -0.36 -24.67 9.19
C PRO A 16 -0.11 -24.96 7.70
N PHE A 17 0.86 -24.28 7.10
CA PHE A 17 1.28 -24.53 5.72
C PHE A 17 2.02 -25.86 5.54
N SER A 18 2.69 -26.33 6.60
CA SER A 18 3.42 -27.60 6.58
C SER A 18 2.57 -28.73 7.10
N PHE A 19 2.54 -29.84 6.39
CA PHE A 19 1.88 -31.08 6.83
C PHE A 19 2.56 -31.75 8.04
N SER A 20 3.82 -31.36 8.35
CA SER A 20 4.56 -31.86 9.51
C SER A 20 4.37 -31.01 10.77
N THR A 21 3.62 -29.92 10.71
CA THR A 21 3.34 -29.07 11.87
C THR A 21 2.19 -29.69 12.68
N GLU A 22 2.48 -30.19 13.86
CA GLU A 22 1.48 -30.81 14.75
C GLU A 22 0.60 -29.75 15.44
N HIS A 23 1.17 -28.60 15.78
CA HIS A 23 0.46 -27.51 16.44
C HIS A 23 0.65 -26.21 15.66
N PRO A 24 -0.43 -25.55 15.20
CA PRO A 24 -0.31 -24.26 14.55
C PRO A 24 0.25 -23.22 15.53
N PRO A 25 1.13 -22.31 15.06
CA PRO A 25 1.65 -21.25 15.92
C PRO A 25 0.54 -20.29 16.34
N GLU A 26 0.65 -19.74 17.54
CA GLU A 26 -0.21 -18.66 17.99
C GLU A 26 0.13 -17.37 17.25
N ASN A 27 -0.90 -16.60 16.89
CA ASN A 27 -0.70 -15.30 16.29
C ASN A 27 -0.15 -14.30 17.32
N GLN A 28 1.01 -13.72 17.05
CA GLN A 28 1.71 -12.82 17.96
C GLN A 28 1.50 -11.33 17.63
N ALA A 29 0.96 -11.02 16.46
CA ALA A 29 0.74 -9.66 16.01
C ALA A 29 -0.59 -9.52 15.29
N VAL A 30 -1.10 -8.30 15.21
CA VAL A 30 -2.31 -7.97 14.45
C VAL A 30 -1.95 -6.97 13.36
N CYS A 31 -2.64 -7.05 12.23
CA CYS A 31 -2.62 -6.00 11.22
C CYS A 31 -3.69 -4.97 11.53
N TYR A 32 -3.54 -3.79 10.97
CA TYR A 32 -4.54 -2.74 11.11
C TYR A 32 -5.09 -2.36 9.74
N LEU A 33 -6.41 -2.21 9.68
CA LEU A 33 -7.13 -1.78 8.50
C LEU A 33 -7.40 -0.29 8.58
N THR A 34 -7.01 0.44 7.56
CA THR A 34 -7.36 1.85 7.34
C THR A 34 -7.72 2.08 5.87
N TYR A 35 -7.94 3.32 5.50
CA TYR A 35 -8.37 3.69 4.16
C TYR A 35 -7.72 4.99 3.70
N THR A 36 -7.53 5.13 2.39
CA THR A 36 -7.27 6.44 1.78
C THR A 36 -8.42 7.39 2.04
N THR A 37 -8.16 8.68 1.98
CA THR A 37 -9.15 9.76 2.15
C THR A 37 -9.35 10.51 0.84
N GLU A 38 -10.34 11.40 0.80
CA GLU A 38 -10.51 12.32 -0.33
C GLU A 38 -9.27 13.20 -0.53
N GLU A 39 -8.60 13.59 0.57
CA GLU A 39 -7.37 14.34 0.52
C GLU A 39 -6.22 13.54 -0.12
N THR A 40 -6.09 12.24 0.24
CA THR A 40 -5.14 11.34 -0.43
C THR A 40 -5.39 11.31 -1.94
N HIS A 41 -6.67 11.20 -2.34
CA HIS A 41 -7.05 11.16 -3.75
C HIS A 41 -6.77 12.50 -4.46
N ARG A 42 -6.96 13.62 -3.76
CA ARG A 42 -6.66 14.95 -4.29
C ARG A 42 -5.16 15.10 -4.55
N VAL A 43 -4.33 14.81 -3.56
CA VAL A 43 -2.85 14.86 -3.68
C VAL A 43 -2.38 14.03 -4.88
N ILE A 44 -2.89 12.81 -5.02
CA ILE A 44 -2.50 11.94 -6.13
C ILE A 44 -2.94 12.51 -7.48
N ARG A 45 -4.20 12.97 -7.61
CA ARG A 45 -4.71 13.52 -8.87
C ARG A 45 -3.96 14.77 -9.32
N GLU A 46 -3.58 15.64 -8.39
CA GLU A 46 -2.82 16.86 -8.67
C GLU A 46 -1.36 16.62 -9.10
N ASN A 47 -0.84 15.42 -8.84
CA ASN A 47 0.53 15.04 -9.17
C ASN A 47 0.64 13.88 -10.18
N LEU A 48 -0.44 13.52 -10.88
CA LEU A 48 -0.41 12.39 -11.84
C LEU A 48 0.62 12.57 -12.95
N ASP A 49 0.84 13.80 -13.43
CA ASP A 49 1.84 14.14 -14.43
C ASP A 49 3.29 13.88 -13.97
N ARG A 50 3.50 13.75 -12.68
CA ARG A 50 4.80 13.45 -12.06
C ARG A 50 5.02 11.95 -11.82
N SER A 51 4.00 11.12 -12.03
CA SER A 51 4.13 9.67 -11.96
C SER A 51 4.77 9.13 -13.25
N PRO A 52 5.83 8.31 -13.19
CA PRO A 52 6.43 7.68 -14.35
C PRO A 52 5.43 6.90 -15.22
N ILE A 53 4.38 6.35 -14.60
CA ILE A 53 3.33 5.59 -15.30
C ILE A 53 2.47 6.51 -16.19
N TYR A 54 2.23 7.77 -15.77
CA TYR A 54 1.34 8.70 -16.46
C TYR A 54 2.07 9.82 -17.18
N SER A 55 3.35 10.03 -16.90
CA SER A 55 4.21 11.03 -17.59
C SER A 55 4.77 10.54 -18.94
N GLY A 56 4.54 9.26 -19.29
CA GLY A 56 5.10 8.66 -20.51
C GLY A 56 6.56 8.22 -20.39
N VAL A 57 7.13 8.21 -19.19
CA VAL A 57 8.49 7.70 -18.96
C VAL A 57 8.52 6.17 -19.07
N ILE A 58 7.45 5.49 -18.66
CA ILE A 58 7.26 4.04 -18.82
C ILE A 58 6.39 3.82 -20.05
N GLU A 59 6.99 3.40 -21.17
CA GLU A 59 6.31 3.18 -22.44
C GLU A 59 5.98 1.70 -22.72
N GLY A 60 6.57 0.78 -21.96
CA GLY A 60 6.47 -0.65 -22.21
C GLY A 60 5.14 -1.27 -21.77
N VAL A 61 4.63 -2.20 -22.57
CA VAL A 61 3.60 -3.16 -22.15
C VAL A 61 4.32 -4.27 -21.41
N GLY A 62 4.53 -4.10 -20.12
CA GLY A 62 5.18 -5.13 -19.31
C GLY A 62 4.36 -6.42 -19.20
N PRO A 63 5.01 -7.58 -19.00
CA PRO A 63 4.35 -8.88 -18.87
C PRO A 63 3.49 -9.00 -17.61
N ARG A 64 3.63 -8.06 -16.68
CA ARG A 64 2.85 -7.99 -15.43
C ARG A 64 2.42 -6.57 -15.14
N TYR A 65 1.19 -6.48 -14.69
CA TYR A 65 0.60 -5.26 -14.17
C TYR A 65 0.92 -5.13 -12.66
N CYS A 66 1.62 -4.07 -12.27
CA CYS A 66 1.82 -3.71 -10.87
C CYS A 66 0.79 -2.63 -10.48
N PRO A 67 -0.28 -2.96 -9.76
CA PRO A 67 -1.32 -2.00 -9.42
C PRO A 67 -0.80 -1.02 -8.36
N SER A 68 -0.50 0.21 -8.77
CA SER A 68 -0.22 1.30 -7.85
C SER A 68 -1.50 1.95 -7.34
N ILE A 69 -1.38 2.73 -6.26
CA ILE A 69 -2.53 3.46 -5.72
C ILE A 69 -3.06 4.50 -6.70
N GLU A 70 -2.17 5.19 -7.43
CA GLU A 70 -2.55 6.14 -8.47
C GLU A 70 -3.35 5.47 -9.58
N THR A 71 -2.98 4.27 -9.99
CA THR A 71 -3.74 3.50 -10.98
C THR A 71 -5.13 3.12 -10.47
N LYS A 72 -5.26 2.76 -9.20
CA LYS A 72 -6.56 2.47 -8.60
C LYS A 72 -7.47 3.70 -8.59
N ILE A 73 -6.92 4.86 -8.25
CA ILE A 73 -7.69 6.13 -8.19
C ILE A 73 -8.14 6.59 -9.57
N VAL A 74 -7.28 6.42 -10.60
CA VAL A 74 -7.64 6.74 -11.99
C VAL A 74 -8.68 5.77 -12.54
N ARG A 75 -8.50 4.46 -12.29
CA ARG A 75 -9.40 3.42 -12.82
C ARG A 75 -10.75 3.38 -12.12
N PHE A 76 -10.81 3.76 -10.86
CA PHE A 76 -12.01 3.72 -10.03
C PHE A 76 -12.31 5.10 -9.42
N PRO A 77 -12.60 6.13 -10.23
CA PRO A 77 -12.75 7.52 -9.78
C PRO A 77 -13.94 7.72 -8.82
N ASP A 78 -14.95 6.87 -8.93
CA ASP A 78 -16.17 6.93 -8.09
C ASP A 78 -16.00 6.27 -6.72
N LYS A 79 -14.86 5.62 -6.47
CA LYS A 79 -14.58 5.03 -5.16
C LYS A 79 -14.11 6.12 -4.19
N PRO A 80 -14.83 6.36 -3.07
CA PRO A 80 -14.48 7.42 -2.13
C PRO A 80 -13.23 7.07 -1.31
N ARG A 81 -12.84 5.80 -1.26
CA ARG A 81 -11.68 5.32 -0.50
C ARG A 81 -11.20 3.98 -1.02
N HIS A 82 -9.91 3.71 -0.83
CA HIS A 82 -9.26 2.42 -1.05
C HIS A 82 -8.72 1.88 0.27
N GLN A 83 -8.82 0.57 0.43
CA GLN A 83 -8.40 -0.14 1.62
C GLN A 83 -6.87 -0.23 1.70
N LEU A 84 -6.34 -0.02 2.90
CA LEU A 84 -4.92 -0.14 3.24
C LEU A 84 -4.78 -1.05 4.45
N PHE A 85 -3.80 -1.97 4.40
CA PHE A 85 -3.41 -2.75 5.56
C PHE A 85 -2.08 -2.24 6.10
N ILE A 86 -1.98 -2.09 7.39
CA ILE A 86 -0.78 -1.70 8.11
C ILE A 86 -0.30 -2.93 8.87
N GLU A 87 0.86 -3.42 8.50
CA GLU A 87 1.42 -4.68 8.95
C GLU A 87 2.73 -4.42 9.70
N PRO A 88 2.88 -4.90 10.95
CA PRO A 88 4.15 -4.85 11.63
C PRO A 88 5.22 -5.65 10.88
N MET A 89 6.40 -5.05 10.68
CA MET A 89 7.54 -5.72 10.03
C MET A 89 8.27 -6.69 10.96
N GLY A 90 8.00 -6.61 12.25
CA GLY A 90 8.55 -7.48 13.29
C GLY A 90 7.95 -7.17 14.65
N LEU A 91 8.27 -8.01 15.64
CA LEU A 91 7.78 -7.83 17.02
C LEU A 91 8.59 -6.79 17.81
N ASP A 92 9.85 -6.58 17.41
CA ASP A 92 10.82 -5.73 18.10
C ASP A 92 11.15 -4.44 17.33
N THR A 93 10.28 -4.01 16.42
CA THR A 93 10.47 -2.81 15.60
C THR A 93 9.20 -2.00 15.51
N GLU A 94 9.33 -0.68 15.37
CA GLU A 94 8.24 0.24 15.04
C GLU A 94 8.02 0.37 13.53
N GLU A 95 8.80 -0.35 12.71
CA GLU A 95 8.67 -0.34 11.26
C GLU A 95 7.37 -1.06 10.85
N LEU A 96 6.59 -0.38 9.99
CA LEU A 96 5.32 -0.86 9.48
C LEU A 96 5.36 -0.94 7.95
N TYR A 97 4.76 -1.97 7.40
CA TYR A 97 4.51 -2.07 5.97
C TYR A 97 3.07 -1.64 5.67
N ILE A 98 2.91 -0.81 4.63
CA ILE A 98 1.58 -0.35 4.21
C ILE A 98 1.20 -1.05 2.91
N GLN A 99 0.45 -2.13 3.03
CA GLN A 99 -0.08 -2.86 1.88
C GLN A 99 -1.20 -2.07 1.20
N GLY A 100 -1.13 -2.02 -0.11
CA GLY A 100 -2.13 -1.31 -0.93
C GLY A 100 -1.75 0.13 -1.27
N PHE A 101 -0.60 0.61 -0.80
CA PHE A 101 -0.12 1.98 -0.99
C PHE A 101 1.12 2.06 -1.89
N SER A 102 1.36 1.03 -2.71
CA SER A 102 2.42 1.04 -3.72
C SER A 102 2.24 2.23 -4.66
N SER A 103 3.32 2.94 -4.93
CA SER A 103 3.30 4.17 -5.72
C SER A 103 4.61 4.37 -6.47
N SER A 104 4.55 5.08 -7.59
CA SER A 104 5.70 5.57 -8.34
C SER A 104 5.87 7.09 -8.23
N MET A 105 5.09 7.74 -7.38
CA MET A 105 5.17 9.18 -7.16
C MET A 105 6.51 9.58 -6.55
N PRO A 106 6.97 10.84 -6.75
CA PRO A 106 8.12 11.39 -6.04
C PRO A 106 7.95 11.31 -4.52
N GLU A 107 9.06 11.23 -3.80
CA GLU A 107 9.07 11.00 -2.35
C GLU A 107 8.27 12.05 -1.58
N GLU A 108 8.40 13.33 -1.94
CA GLU A 108 7.65 14.41 -1.29
C GLU A 108 6.13 14.26 -1.46
N VAL A 109 5.68 13.74 -2.61
CA VAL A 109 4.26 13.45 -2.84
C VAL A 109 3.83 12.24 -2.00
N GLN A 110 4.70 11.24 -1.87
CA GLN A 110 4.42 10.09 -1.01
C GLN A 110 4.27 10.49 0.45
N ILE A 111 5.06 11.45 0.94
CA ILE A 111 4.92 12.00 2.30
C ILE A 111 3.55 12.66 2.47
N GLU A 112 3.14 13.51 1.53
CA GLU A 112 1.82 14.15 1.57
C GLU A 112 0.67 13.13 1.52
N MET A 113 0.79 12.13 0.66
CA MET A 113 -0.15 11.01 0.58
C MET A 113 -0.25 10.27 1.91
N LEU A 114 0.90 9.95 2.53
CA LEU A 114 0.95 9.23 3.79
C LEU A 114 0.28 10.03 4.91
N HIS A 115 0.63 11.32 5.04
CA HIS A 115 0.09 12.19 6.09
C HIS A 115 -1.41 12.49 5.92
N SER A 116 -1.96 12.29 4.73
CA SER A 116 -3.41 12.41 4.48
C SER A 116 -4.22 11.21 4.99
N VAL A 117 -3.56 10.09 5.32
CA VAL A 117 -4.20 8.89 5.86
C VAL A 117 -4.37 9.02 7.36
N LYS A 118 -5.57 8.80 7.86
CA LYS A 118 -5.86 8.89 9.29
C LYS A 118 -5.09 7.87 10.11
N GLY A 119 -4.38 8.38 11.12
CA GLY A 119 -3.51 7.60 11.99
C GLY A 119 -2.06 7.56 11.53
N LEU A 120 -1.74 8.13 10.36
CA LEU A 120 -0.39 8.22 9.80
C LEU A 120 0.09 9.67 9.63
N GLU A 121 -0.59 10.64 10.25
CA GLU A 121 -0.33 12.07 10.11
C GLU A 121 1.09 12.49 10.52
N HIS A 122 1.73 11.66 11.35
CA HIS A 122 3.08 11.90 11.89
C HIS A 122 4.04 10.74 11.58
N ALA A 123 3.67 9.85 10.66
CA ALA A 123 4.52 8.74 10.27
C ALA A 123 5.71 9.22 9.43
N GLU A 124 6.87 8.62 9.65
CA GLU A 124 8.07 8.87 8.85
C GLU A 124 8.28 7.74 7.84
N ILE A 125 8.66 8.10 6.62
CA ILE A 125 8.96 7.11 5.58
C ILE A 125 10.38 6.59 5.80
N MET A 126 10.50 5.30 6.14
CA MET A 126 11.79 4.62 6.23
C MET A 126 12.36 4.27 4.86
N ARG A 127 11.48 3.95 3.91
CA ARG A 127 11.83 3.63 2.52
C ARG A 127 10.69 4.06 1.60
N PRO A 128 10.94 4.93 0.63
CA PRO A 128 9.94 5.30 -0.36
C PRO A 128 9.48 4.10 -1.18
N ALA A 129 8.23 4.12 -1.60
CA ALA A 129 7.72 3.20 -2.61
C ALA A 129 8.37 3.51 -3.96
N TYR A 130 8.44 2.51 -4.84
CA TYR A 130 9.08 2.61 -6.15
C TYR A 130 8.31 1.84 -7.21
N ALA A 131 8.46 2.25 -8.46
CA ALA A 131 7.94 1.52 -9.60
C ALA A 131 8.90 0.38 -10.00
N ILE A 132 8.32 -0.72 -10.47
CA ILE A 132 9.07 -1.80 -11.11
C ILE A 132 8.61 -1.82 -12.57
N GLU A 133 9.55 -1.68 -13.50
CA GLU A 133 9.35 -1.90 -14.91
C GLU A 133 9.94 -3.26 -15.30
N TYR A 134 9.20 -4.00 -16.10
CA TYR A 134 9.66 -5.29 -16.61
C TYR A 134 9.96 -5.15 -18.09
N ASP A 135 11.23 -5.28 -18.44
CA ASP A 135 11.63 -5.37 -19.84
C ASP A 135 11.22 -6.73 -20.41
N CYS A 136 10.61 -6.71 -21.57
CA CYS A 136 10.28 -7.91 -22.32
C CYS A 136 10.55 -7.70 -23.81
N ILE A 137 10.86 -8.79 -24.50
CA ILE A 137 10.97 -8.81 -25.94
C ILE A 137 9.55 -8.84 -26.50
N ASP A 138 9.29 -8.02 -27.49
CA ASP A 138 8.02 -8.04 -28.22
C ASP A 138 7.94 -9.35 -29.03
N PRO A 139 6.94 -10.23 -28.80
CA PRO A 139 6.87 -11.55 -29.42
C PRO A 139 6.56 -11.54 -30.92
#